data_e66832d8bdc7e51dbda23c77ac1eb1dc
#
_entry.id   e66832d8bdc7e51dbda23c77ac1eb1dc
#
_cell.length_a   1.000
_cell.length_b   1.000
_cell.length_c   1.000
_cell.angle_alpha   90.00
_cell.angle_beta   90.00
_cell.angle_gamma   90.00
#
_symmetry.space_group_name_H-M   'P 1'
#
loop_
_entity.id
_entity.type
_entity.pdbx_description
1 polymer ?
#
loop_
_entity_poly.entity_id
_entity_poly.type
_entity_poly.pdbx_seq_one_letter_code
_entity_poly.pdbx_strand_id
1 'polypeptide(L)'
;MIGIIGQGFVGNAVYQKFKNYYDVFTYDLDESKSNSNVNEIIYKCENIFVCLPTPMNEDGSCNISIVETVLTEIDLITDNLETQRNIIIKSTIPPGTTAKWNHRFESLNIVFNPEFLTEANAVSDYENQDRIILGGVRPATTELKTIFSKVFPKAHIIKTDSTHAEMVKYLTNTFLATKV
;
A
#
# COMPACT_ATOMS: atom_id res chain seq x y z
N MET A 1 -6.54 -11.01 9.28
CA MET A 1 -5.20 -10.50 9.67
C MET A 1 -4.69 -9.54 8.58
N ILE A 2 -3.93 -8.53 8.95
CA ILE A 2 -3.38 -7.51 8.05
C ILE A 2 -1.86 -7.47 8.26
N GLY A 3 -1.10 -7.48 7.17
CA GLY A 3 0.34 -7.27 7.18
C GLY A 3 0.70 -5.83 6.80
N ILE A 4 1.77 -5.28 7.35
CA ILE A 4 2.32 -3.97 6.96
C ILE A 4 3.83 -4.11 6.85
N ILE A 5 4.38 -3.81 5.69
CA ILE A 5 5.82 -3.76 5.42
C ILE A 5 6.24 -2.32 5.22
N GLY A 6 7.13 -1.83 6.09
CA GLY A 6 7.52 -0.43 6.22
C GLY A 6 6.68 0.31 7.27
N GLN A 7 7.33 0.77 8.35
CA GLN A 7 6.73 1.48 9.49
C GLN A 7 7.26 2.92 9.59
N GLY A 8 7.42 3.57 8.43
CA GLY A 8 7.55 5.02 8.34
C GLY A 8 6.25 5.73 8.74
N PHE A 9 6.13 7.03 8.44
CA PHE A 9 4.94 7.79 8.83
C PHE A 9 3.64 7.24 8.21
N VAL A 10 3.66 6.74 6.96
CA VAL A 10 2.49 6.14 6.30
C VAL A 10 2.14 4.79 6.92
N GLY A 11 3.10 3.87 7.05
CA GLY A 11 2.86 2.54 7.61
C GLY A 11 2.39 2.59 9.06
N ASN A 12 2.97 3.49 9.86
CA ASN A 12 2.50 3.71 11.23
C ASN A 12 1.07 4.27 11.26
N ALA A 13 0.70 5.19 10.37
CA ALA A 13 -0.67 5.69 10.30
C ALA A 13 -1.69 4.58 9.96
N VAL A 14 -1.34 3.70 9.00
CA VAL A 14 -2.13 2.49 8.70
C VAL A 14 -2.23 1.60 9.94
N TYR A 15 -1.13 1.29 10.60
CA TYR A 15 -1.09 0.47 11.81
C TYR A 15 -2.01 1.02 12.91
N GLN A 16 -1.87 2.31 13.26
CA GLN A 16 -2.66 2.93 14.33
C GLN A 16 -4.17 2.81 14.07
N LYS A 17 -4.60 2.92 12.81
CA LYS A 17 -6.00 2.81 12.46
C LYS A 17 -6.49 1.36 12.41
N PHE A 18 -5.76 0.48 11.74
CA PHE A 18 -6.19 -0.90 11.47
C PHE A 18 -6.15 -1.80 12.71
N LYS A 19 -5.22 -1.58 13.67
CA LYS A 19 -5.12 -2.36 14.90
C LYS A 19 -6.38 -2.37 15.78
N ASN A 20 -7.27 -1.39 15.58
CA ASN A 20 -8.55 -1.33 16.29
C ASN A 20 -9.62 -2.26 15.70
N TYR A 21 -9.36 -2.87 14.54
CA TYR A 21 -10.32 -3.68 13.78
C TYR A 21 -9.80 -5.06 13.41
N TYR A 22 -8.48 -5.24 13.37
CA TYR A 22 -7.80 -6.45 12.90
C TYR A 22 -6.55 -6.74 13.72
N ASP A 23 -6.12 -8.01 13.74
CA ASP A 23 -4.76 -8.36 14.14
C ASP A 23 -3.80 -7.88 13.06
N VAL A 24 -2.84 -7.03 13.45
CA VAL A 24 -1.89 -6.38 12.53
C VAL A 24 -0.46 -6.82 12.83
N PHE A 25 0.19 -7.35 11.81
CA PHE A 25 1.59 -7.76 11.80
C PHE A 25 2.41 -6.72 11.06
N THR A 26 3.51 -6.29 11.66
CA THR A 26 4.36 -5.22 11.11
C THR A 26 5.79 -5.68 10.96
N TYR A 27 6.42 -5.23 9.89
CA TYR A 27 7.85 -5.38 9.65
C TYR A 27 8.47 -4.08 9.15
N ASP A 28 9.63 -3.73 9.68
CA ASP A 28 10.49 -2.62 9.26
C ASP A 28 11.96 -3.04 9.43
N LEU A 29 12.89 -2.39 8.75
CA LEU A 29 14.34 -2.57 8.97
C LEU A 29 14.74 -2.13 10.37
N ASP A 30 14.03 -1.20 10.96
CA ASP A 30 14.12 -0.84 12.38
C ASP A 30 13.30 -1.86 13.19
N GLU A 31 13.99 -2.82 13.80
CA GLU A 31 13.39 -3.89 14.58
C GLU A 31 12.47 -3.38 15.71
N SER A 32 12.73 -2.18 16.25
CA SER A 32 11.88 -1.58 17.28
C SER A 32 10.45 -1.27 16.82
N LYS A 33 10.23 -1.21 15.49
CA LYS A 33 8.94 -0.96 14.84
C LYS A 33 8.28 -2.23 14.32
N SER A 34 8.92 -3.38 14.50
CA SER A 34 8.44 -4.68 14.03
C SER A 34 7.82 -5.49 15.18
N ASN A 35 6.72 -6.16 14.91
CA ASN A 35 6.17 -7.17 15.81
C ASN A 35 6.17 -8.57 15.18
N SER A 36 6.69 -8.68 13.95
CA SER A 36 6.76 -9.90 13.16
C SER A 36 7.92 -9.84 12.16
N ASN A 37 8.13 -10.89 11.39
CA ASN A 37 9.06 -10.94 10.26
C ASN A 37 8.29 -11.07 8.94
N VAL A 38 8.99 -10.84 7.81
CA VAL A 38 8.38 -10.85 6.48
C VAL A 38 7.69 -12.19 6.18
N ASN A 39 8.37 -13.31 6.46
CA ASN A 39 7.82 -14.64 6.21
C ASN A 39 6.51 -14.86 6.98
N GLU A 40 6.48 -14.53 8.27
CA GLU A 40 5.29 -14.67 9.10
C GLU A 40 4.13 -13.82 8.57
N ILE A 41 4.40 -12.60 8.12
CA ILE A 41 3.41 -11.72 7.48
C ILE A 41 2.84 -12.39 6.24
N ILE A 42 3.67 -12.92 5.35
CA ILE A 42 3.23 -13.53 4.10
C ILE A 42 2.40 -14.80 4.37
N TYR A 43 2.79 -15.62 5.33
CA TYR A 43 2.03 -16.83 5.68
C TYR A 43 0.68 -16.55 6.34
N LYS A 44 0.62 -15.52 7.22
CA LYS A 44 -0.59 -15.26 8.03
C LYS A 44 -1.55 -14.26 7.42
N CYS A 45 -1.07 -13.33 6.57
CA CYS A 45 -1.84 -12.20 6.10
C CYS A 45 -2.16 -12.34 4.61
N GLU A 46 -3.46 -12.37 4.28
CA GLU A 46 -3.91 -12.31 2.88
C GLU A 46 -3.82 -10.89 2.30
N ASN A 47 -3.86 -9.88 3.14
CA ASN A 47 -3.83 -8.46 2.75
C ASN A 47 -2.61 -7.79 3.39
N ILE A 48 -1.68 -7.32 2.55
CA ILE A 48 -0.39 -6.77 2.97
C ILE A 48 -0.21 -5.36 2.41
N PHE A 49 -0.09 -4.38 3.28
CA PHE A 49 0.29 -3.01 2.93
C PHE A 49 1.80 -2.91 2.73
N VAL A 50 2.21 -2.29 1.63
CA VAL A 50 3.60 -1.98 1.33
C VAL A 50 3.77 -0.46 1.36
N CYS A 51 4.51 0.02 2.37
CA CYS A 51 4.71 1.43 2.72
C CYS A 51 6.20 1.78 2.71
N LEU A 52 6.88 1.48 1.61
CA LEU A 52 8.33 1.61 1.47
C LEU A 52 8.73 2.92 0.77
N PRO A 53 9.94 3.44 1.03
CA PRO A 53 10.42 4.64 0.35
C PRO A 53 10.65 4.40 -1.15
N THR A 54 10.32 5.42 -1.94
CA THR A 54 10.61 5.48 -3.38
C THR A 54 11.36 6.77 -3.70
N PRO A 55 12.67 6.82 -3.37
CA PRO A 55 13.45 8.03 -3.53
C PRO A 55 13.65 8.41 -5.00
N MET A 56 14.07 9.65 -5.24
CA MET A 56 14.43 10.13 -6.56
C MET A 56 15.84 9.65 -6.94
N ASN A 57 15.99 9.13 -8.15
CA ASN A 57 17.29 8.84 -8.76
C ASN A 57 18.01 10.14 -9.18
N GLU A 58 19.29 10.05 -9.52
CA GLU A 58 20.10 11.20 -9.99
C GLU A 58 19.53 11.85 -11.27
N ASP A 59 18.87 11.08 -12.12
CA ASP A 59 18.22 11.55 -13.36
C ASP A 59 16.81 12.14 -13.12
N GLY A 60 16.36 12.22 -11.87
CA GLY A 60 15.04 12.71 -11.50
C GLY A 60 13.92 11.68 -11.58
N SER A 61 14.18 10.46 -12.03
CA SER A 61 13.20 9.39 -12.06
C SER A 61 12.91 8.83 -10.65
N CYS A 62 11.73 8.22 -10.49
CA CYS A 62 11.35 7.55 -9.25
C CYS A 62 12.04 6.18 -9.12
N ASN A 63 12.76 5.96 -8.03
CA ASN A 63 13.38 4.68 -7.75
C ASN A 63 12.39 3.73 -7.05
N ILE A 64 11.90 2.74 -7.78
CA ILE A 64 10.96 1.74 -7.29
C ILE A 64 11.63 0.40 -6.91
N SER A 65 12.96 0.32 -6.97
CA SER A 65 13.71 -0.94 -6.79
C SER A 65 13.50 -1.58 -5.43
N ILE A 66 13.37 -0.78 -4.38
CA ILE A 66 13.11 -1.29 -3.01
C ILE A 66 11.77 -2.02 -2.97
N VAL A 67 10.73 -1.41 -3.56
CA VAL A 67 9.39 -2.02 -3.63
C VAL A 67 9.43 -3.30 -4.47
N GLU A 68 10.08 -3.27 -5.64
CA GLU A 68 10.21 -4.45 -6.51
C GLU A 68 10.95 -5.62 -5.85
N THR A 69 11.99 -5.33 -5.05
CA THR A 69 12.72 -6.35 -4.29
C THR A 69 11.80 -7.06 -3.31
N VAL A 70 11.02 -6.29 -2.55
CA VAL A 70 10.07 -6.83 -1.58
C VAL A 70 8.92 -7.58 -2.27
N LEU A 71 8.40 -7.07 -3.38
CA LEU A 71 7.37 -7.79 -4.17
C LEU A 71 7.89 -9.11 -4.70
N THR A 72 9.15 -9.16 -5.15
CA THR A 72 9.78 -10.40 -5.62
C THR A 72 9.89 -11.43 -4.50
N GLU A 73 10.27 -11.02 -3.30
CA GLU A 73 10.33 -11.89 -2.12
C GLU A 73 8.93 -12.43 -1.76
N ILE A 74 7.93 -11.54 -1.73
CA ILE A 74 6.55 -11.94 -1.42
C ILE A 74 6.02 -12.93 -2.47
N ASP A 75 6.25 -12.66 -3.76
CA ASP A 75 5.79 -13.51 -4.86
C ASP A 75 6.39 -14.92 -4.78
N LEU A 76 7.71 -15.01 -4.58
CA LEU A 76 8.43 -16.29 -4.44
C LEU A 76 7.89 -17.16 -3.29
N ILE A 77 7.53 -16.53 -2.17
CA ILE A 77 6.96 -17.26 -1.03
C ILE A 77 5.51 -17.63 -1.31
N THR A 78 4.75 -16.69 -1.88
CA THR A 78 3.32 -16.86 -2.15
C THR A 78 3.05 -17.92 -3.22
N ASP A 79 3.93 -18.08 -4.19
CA ASP A 79 3.83 -19.11 -5.26
C ASP A 79 3.75 -20.54 -4.69
N ASN A 80 4.24 -20.75 -3.47
CA ASN A 80 4.12 -22.03 -2.76
C ASN A 80 2.86 -22.13 -1.86
N LEU A 81 1.97 -21.14 -1.90
CA LEU A 81 0.75 -21.10 -1.11
C LEU A 81 -0.48 -21.39 -2.01
N GLU A 82 -1.55 -21.87 -1.39
CA GLU A 82 -2.80 -22.17 -2.12
C GLU A 82 -3.57 -20.91 -2.56
N THR A 83 -3.28 -19.76 -1.95
CA THR A 83 -4.02 -18.51 -2.19
C THR A 83 -3.09 -17.35 -2.49
N GLN A 84 -3.47 -16.52 -3.46
CA GLN A 84 -2.77 -15.28 -3.77
C GLN A 84 -2.82 -14.29 -2.59
N ARG A 85 -1.89 -13.33 -2.59
CA ARG A 85 -1.88 -12.22 -1.63
C ARG A 85 -2.34 -10.93 -2.28
N ASN A 86 -3.18 -10.18 -1.59
CA ASN A 86 -3.55 -8.82 -1.97
C ASN A 86 -2.47 -7.86 -1.44
N ILE A 87 -1.76 -7.22 -2.33
CA ILE A 87 -0.71 -6.26 -1.99
C ILE A 87 -1.24 -4.85 -2.21
N ILE A 88 -1.29 -4.08 -1.14
CA ILE A 88 -1.78 -2.70 -1.15
C ILE A 88 -0.59 -1.74 -1.16
N ILE A 89 -0.27 -1.19 -2.32
CA ILE A 89 0.84 -0.25 -2.49
C ILE A 89 0.41 1.13 -1.99
N LYS A 90 1.12 1.63 -0.99
CA LYS A 90 1.00 2.99 -0.45
C LYS A 90 2.12 3.91 -0.92
N SER A 91 3.24 3.34 -1.34
CA SER A 91 4.39 4.06 -1.88
C SER A 91 4.02 4.81 -3.15
N THR A 92 4.53 6.03 -3.35
CA THR A 92 4.32 6.79 -4.59
C THR A 92 5.11 6.15 -5.72
N ILE A 93 4.43 5.75 -6.78
CA ILE A 93 5.01 5.05 -7.93
C ILE A 93 4.52 5.67 -9.25
N PRO A 94 5.31 5.61 -10.34
CA PRO A 94 4.92 6.15 -11.64
C PRO A 94 3.67 5.49 -12.21
N PRO A 95 2.82 6.24 -12.94
CA PRO A 95 1.63 5.70 -13.58
C PRO A 95 1.93 4.50 -14.52
N GLY A 96 1.10 3.45 -14.41
CA GLY A 96 1.26 2.20 -15.15
C GLY A 96 2.15 1.16 -14.45
N THR A 97 2.79 1.49 -13.32
CA THR A 97 3.67 0.58 -12.59
C THR A 97 2.89 -0.61 -12.00
N THR A 98 1.76 -0.37 -11.35
CA THR A 98 0.94 -1.46 -10.78
C THR A 98 0.46 -2.45 -11.84
N ALA A 99 0.08 -1.96 -13.02
CA ALA A 99 -0.32 -2.84 -14.13
C ALA A 99 0.83 -3.74 -14.59
N LYS A 100 2.06 -3.18 -14.71
CA LYS A 100 3.25 -3.96 -15.05
C LYS A 100 3.57 -5.01 -13.97
N TRP A 101 3.44 -4.66 -12.70
CA TRP A 101 3.69 -5.59 -11.60
C TRP A 101 2.67 -6.72 -11.54
N ASN A 102 1.38 -6.45 -11.77
CA ASN A 102 0.36 -7.51 -11.87
C ASN A 102 0.60 -8.49 -13.03
N HIS A 103 1.32 -8.06 -14.09
CA HIS A 103 1.76 -8.97 -15.16
C HIS A 103 3.01 -9.76 -14.80
N ARG A 104 3.86 -9.21 -13.95
CA ARG A 104 5.14 -9.84 -13.57
C ARG A 104 5.01 -10.80 -12.40
N PHE A 105 4.18 -10.46 -11.42
CA PHE A 105 4.03 -11.19 -10.15
C PHE A 105 2.67 -11.92 -10.14
N GLU A 106 2.65 -13.15 -10.67
CA GLU A 106 1.41 -13.89 -10.91
C GLU A 106 0.72 -14.40 -9.66
N SER A 107 1.49 -14.57 -8.55
CA SER A 107 0.96 -14.98 -7.24
C SER A 107 0.36 -13.83 -6.44
N LEU A 108 0.45 -12.59 -6.94
CA LEU A 108 0.03 -11.38 -6.24
C LEU A 108 -1.13 -10.67 -6.96
N ASN A 109 -2.05 -10.13 -6.16
CA ASN A 109 -3.05 -9.16 -6.61
C ASN A 109 -2.63 -7.77 -6.14
N ILE A 110 -2.00 -6.98 -6.97
CA ILE A 110 -1.45 -5.68 -6.60
C ILE A 110 -2.46 -4.57 -6.85
N VAL A 111 -2.77 -3.80 -5.81
CA VAL A 111 -3.71 -2.68 -5.82
C VAL A 111 -2.99 -1.43 -5.33
N PHE A 112 -3.10 -0.35 -6.07
CA PHE A 112 -2.58 0.95 -5.66
C PHE A 112 -3.61 1.70 -4.80
N ASN A 113 -3.19 2.16 -3.64
CA ASN A 113 -4.02 2.93 -2.72
C ASN A 113 -3.28 4.22 -2.34
N PRO A 114 -3.45 5.31 -3.12
CA PRO A 114 -2.81 6.58 -2.82
C PRO A 114 -3.18 7.10 -1.43
N GLU A 115 -2.23 7.79 -0.81
CA GLU A 115 -2.39 8.53 0.43
C GLU A 115 -2.23 10.03 0.15
N PHE A 116 -2.84 10.87 0.99
CA PHE A 116 -2.79 12.32 0.90
C PHE A 116 -2.44 12.94 2.27
N LEU A 117 -1.54 12.26 2.99
CA LEU A 117 -1.15 12.61 4.35
C LEU A 117 -0.09 13.72 4.33
N THR A 118 -0.14 14.56 5.35
CA THR A 118 1.01 15.41 5.69
C THR A 118 1.90 14.68 6.67
N GLU A 119 3.22 14.79 6.52
CA GLU A 119 4.16 14.07 7.39
C GLU A 119 3.95 14.40 8.88
N ALA A 120 3.70 15.69 9.17
CA ALA A 120 3.48 16.17 10.53
C ALA A 120 2.19 15.64 11.19
N ASN A 121 1.16 15.31 10.41
CA ASN A 121 -0.16 14.92 10.94
C ASN A 121 -0.62 13.56 10.39
N ALA A 122 0.30 12.70 9.92
CA ALA A 122 -0.01 11.50 9.17
C ALA A 122 -1.08 10.60 9.82
N VAL A 123 -1.02 10.38 11.12
CA VAL A 123 -2.01 9.55 11.84
C VAL A 123 -3.38 10.21 11.84
N SER A 124 -3.46 11.50 12.19
CA SER A 124 -4.73 12.25 12.22
C SER A 124 -5.35 12.37 10.82
N ASP A 125 -4.52 12.67 9.80
CA ASP A 125 -4.97 12.77 8.42
C ASP A 125 -5.52 11.41 7.92
N TYR A 126 -4.84 10.31 8.28
CA TYR A 126 -5.28 8.97 7.91
C TYR A 126 -6.58 8.56 8.62
N GLU A 127 -6.71 8.88 9.91
CA GLU A 127 -7.91 8.59 10.69
C GLU A 127 -9.15 9.32 10.16
N ASN A 128 -8.98 10.54 9.68
CA ASN A 128 -10.07 11.45 9.28
C ASN A 128 -10.28 11.51 7.75
N GLN A 129 -9.62 10.64 6.97
CA GLN A 129 -9.78 10.65 5.52
C GLN A 129 -11.25 10.39 5.12
N ASP A 130 -11.77 11.21 4.22
CA ASP A 130 -13.13 11.13 3.70
C ASP A 130 -13.23 10.36 2.37
N ARG A 131 -12.09 10.09 1.74
CA ARG A 131 -11.97 9.41 0.45
C ARG A 131 -10.88 8.36 0.47
N ILE A 132 -11.18 7.21 -0.13
CA ILE A 132 -10.25 6.11 -0.31
C ILE A 132 -10.31 5.70 -1.77
N ILE A 133 -9.16 5.66 -2.44
CA ILE A 133 -9.06 5.24 -3.83
C ILE A 133 -8.39 3.88 -3.89
N LEU A 134 -9.01 2.93 -4.58
CA LEU A 134 -8.49 1.59 -4.82
C LEU A 134 -8.31 1.39 -6.33
N GLY A 135 -7.07 1.45 -6.78
CA GLY A 135 -6.69 1.30 -8.18
C GLY A 135 -6.17 -0.10 -8.46
N GLY A 136 -6.92 -0.87 -9.24
CA GLY A 136 -6.51 -2.23 -9.58
C GLY A 136 -7.65 -3.08 -10.13
N VAL A 137 -7.38 -4.37 -10.27
CA VAL A 137 -8.32 -5.34 -10.85
C VAL A 137 -9.26 -5.95 -9.82
N ARG A 138 -10.38 -6.50 -10.29
CA ARG A 138 -11.23 -7.39 -9.49
C ARG A 138 -10.61 -8.81 -9.51
N PRO A 139 -10.78 -9.61 -8.44
CA PRO A 139 -11.63 -9.36 -7.26
C PRO A 139 -11.00 -8.50 -6.16
N ALA A 140 -9.66 -8.33 -6.14
CA ALA A 140 -8.91 -7.69 -5.06
C ALA A 140 -9.51 -6.33 -4.61
N THR A 141 -9.82 -5.41 -5.55
CA THR A 141 -10.42 -4.11 -5.18
C THR A 141 -11.80 -4.24 -4.53
N THR A 142 -12.53 -5.34 -4.76
CA THR A 142 -13.83 -5.59 -4.14
C THR A 142 -13.68 -6.09 -2.71
N GLU A 143 -12.74 -6.98 -2.47
CA GLU A 143 -12.40 -7.49 -1.12
C GLU A 143 -11.86 -6.36 -0.26
N LEU A 144 -10.90 -5.60 -0.77
CA LEU A 144 -10.35 -4.44 -0.09
C LEU A 144 -11.41 -3.38 0.23
N LYS A 145 -12.38 -3.14 -0.68
CA LYS A 145 -13.50 -2.24 -0.37
C LYS A 145 -14.23 -2.68 0.90
N THR A 146 -14.46 -3.97 1.11
CA THR A 146 -15.12 -4.49 2.31
C THR A 146 -14.28 -4.22 3.56
N ILE A 147 -12.97 -4.45 3.49
CA ILE A 147 -12.03 -4.18 4.58
C ILE A 147 -12.03 -2.69 4.94
N PHE A 148 -11.85 -1.83 3.93
CA PHE A 148 -11.82 -0.38 4.14
C PHE A 148 -13.16 0.18 4.62
N SER A 149 -14.30 -0.34 4.16
CA SER A 149 -15.62 0.09 4.63
C SER A 149 -15.85 -0.19 6.12
N LYS A 150 -15.27 -1.27 6.63
CA LYS A 150 -15.32 -1.59 8.07
C LYS A 150 -14.47 -0.61 8.89
N VAL A 151 -13.29 -0.24 8.40
CA VAL A 151 -12.33 0.63 9.10
C VAL A 151 -12.73 2.11 8.97
N PHE A 152 -13.31 2.49 7.84
CA PHE A 152 -13.69 3.86 7.49
C PHE A 152 -15.16 3.91 7.03
N PRO A 153 -16.13 3.74 7.93
CA PRO A 153 -17.54 3.61 7.57
C PRO A 153 -18.16 4.88 6.96
N LYS A 154 -17.49 6.03 7.12
CA LYS A 154 -17.94 7.33 6.57
C LYS A 154 -17.20 7.73 5.31
N ALA A 155 -16.12 7.04 4.94
CA ALA A 155 -15.31 7.40 3.79
C ALA A 155 -15.98 6.94 2.47
N HIS A 156 -15.85 7.77 1.45
CA HIS A 156 -16.27 7.43 0.10
C HIS A 156 -15.18 6.58 -0.59
N ILE A 157 -15.49 5.31 -0.88
CA ILE A 157 -14.51 4.40 -1.48
C ILE A 157 -14.73 4.33 -2.99
N ILE A 158 -13.72 4.80 -3.73
CA ILE A 158 -13.69 4.87 -5.19
C ILE A 158 -12.83 3.72 -5.72
N LYS A 159 -13.40 2.87 -6.58
CA LYS A 159 -12.64 1.85 -7.32
C LYS A 159 -12.41 2.33 -8.75
N THR A 160 -11.16 2.25 -9.19
CA THR A 160 -10.75 2.62 -10.55
C THR A 160 -9.64 1.69 -11.02
N ASP A 161 -9.17 1.82 -12.26
CA ASP A 161 -7.93 1.15 -12.67
C ASP A 161 -6.70 1.76 -11.97
N SER A 162 -5.61 0.99 -11.96
CA SER A 162 -4.41 1.38 -11.23
C SER A 162 -3.75 2.63 -11.79
N THR A 163 -3.72 2.80 -13.11
CA THR A 163 -3.07 3.94 -13.77
C THR A 163 -3.77 5.26 -13.41
N HIS A 164 -5.11 5.27 -13.37
CA HIS A 164 -5.84 6.45 -12.92
C HIS A 164 -5.57 6.76 -11.44
N ALA A 165 -5.53 5.74 -10.57
CA ALA A 165 -5.22 5.96 -9.16
C ALA A 165 -3.81 6.52 -8.94
N GLU A 166 -2.81 6.01 -9.68
CA GLU A 166 -1.44 6.50 -9.66
C GLU A 166 -1.35 7.95 -10.17
N MET A 167 -2.07 8.27 -11.27
CA MET A 167 -2.15 9.65 -11.79
C MET A 167 -2.76 10.63 -10.80
N VAL A 168 -3.79 10.24 -10.06
CA VAL A 168 -4.41 11.10 -9.03
C VAL A 168 -3.37 11.50 -7.98
N LYS A 169 -2.50 10.57 -7.53
CA LYS A 169 -1.43 10.88 -6.58
C LYS A 169 -0.45 11.91 -7.15
N TYR A 170 0.05 11.68 -8.37
CA TYR A 170 0.99 12.60 -9.03
C TYR A 170 0.38 13.99 -9.26
N LEU A 171 -0.82 14.05 -9.82
CA LEU A 171 -1.50 15.33 -10.08
C LEU A 171 -1.73 16.13 -8.80
N THR A 172 -2.19 15.47 -7.72
CA THR A 172 -2.41 16.13 -6.44
C THR A 172 -1.11 16.68 -5.86
N ASN A 173 -0.04 15.88 -5.84
CA ASN A 173 1.26 16.32 -5.32
C ASN A 173 1.84 17.48 -6.16
N THR A 174 1.80 17.37 -7.49
CA THR A 174 2.29 18.43 -8.39
C THR A 174 1.48 19.71 -8.24
N PHE A 175 0.15 19.60 -8.17
CA PHE A 175 -0.69 20.78 -7.96
C PHE A 175 -0.41 21.48 -6.64
N LEU A 176 -0.23 20.73 -5.55
CA LEU A 176 0.12 21.30 -4.25
C LEU A 176 1.50 21.96 -4.27
N ALA A 177 2.49 21.33 -4.91
CA ALA A 177 3.84 21.88 -5.04
C ALA A 177 3.91 23.17 -5.89
N THR A 178 3.00 23.33 -6.87
CA THR A 178 2.96 24.54 -7.71
C THR A 178 2.12 25.66 -7.10
N LYS A 179 1.31 25.38 -6.08
CA LYS A 179 0.46 26.37 -5.42
C LYS A 179 1.18 27.12 -4.28
N VAL A 180 2.35 26.65 -3.88
CA VAL A 180 3.23 27.28 -2.89
C VAL A 180 4.15 28.26 -3.59
#